data_8e380edd46d740a1a3e7e82f97a9d22f
#
_entry.id   8e380edd46d740a1a3e7e82f97a9d22f
#
_cell.length_a   1.000
_cell.length_b   1.000
_cell.length_c   1.000
_cell.angle_alpha   90.00
_cell.angle_beta   90.00
_cell.angle_gamma   90.00
#
_symmetry.space_group_name_H-M   'P 1'
#
loop_
_entity.id
_entity.type
_entity.pdbx_description
1 polymer ?
#
loop_
_entity_poly.entity_id
_entity_poly.type
_entity_poly.pdbx_seq_one_letter_code
_entity_poly.pdbx_strand_id
1 'polypeptide(L)' 'MVDKDKIQDVLEKVRISLQADGGDAELVEITDEGVVKLRLMGACSGCPMSQMTLKNGIERMLKQQIPEVVSVQAAPRL' A
#
# COMPACT_ATOMS: atom_id res chain seq x y z
N MET A 1 2.16 -12.37 13.58
CA MET A 1 2.97 -11.20 13.25
C MET A 1 3.13 -11.08 11.75
N VAL A 2 2.92 -9.89 11.21
CA VAL A 2 2.99 -9.69 9.77
C VAL A 2 4.45 -9.68 9.31
N ASP A 3 4.75 -10.45 8.25
CA ASP A 3 6.10 -10.53 7.71
C ASP A 3 6.33 -9.33 6.76
N LYS A 4 7.24 -8.44 7.15
CA LYS A 4 7.58 -7.25 6.38
C LYS A 4 8.09 -7.60 4.98
N ASP A 5 8.89 -8.67 4.87
CA ASP A 5 9.47 -9.06 3.58
C ASP A 5 8.39 -9.51 2.59
N LYS A 6 7.39 -10.23 3.07
CA LYS A 6 6.26 -10.64 2.24
C LYS A 6 5.45 -9.42 1.78
N ILE A 7 5.22 -8.49 2.68
CA ILE A 7 4.52 -7.25 2.33
C ILE A 7 5.31 -6.46 1.29
N GLN A 8 6.62 -6.36 1.47
CA GLN A 8 7.48 -5.66 0.52
C GLN A 8 7.44 -6.33 -0.87
N ASP A 9 7.44 -7.65 -0.93
CA ASP A 9 7.37 -8.38 -2.19
C ASP A 9 6.07 -8.09 -2.93
N VAL A 10 4.94 -8.14 -2.23
CA VAL A 10 3.64 -7.83 -2.83
C VAL A 10 3.58 -6.37 -3.25
N LEU A 11 4.08 -5.48 -2.41
CA LEU A 11 4.09 -4.06 -2.69
C LEU A 11 4.91 -3.73 -3.93
N GLU A 12 6.04 -4.41 -4.14
CA GLU A 12 6.86 -4.20 -5.33
C GLU A 12 6.08 -4.50 -6.61
N LYS A 13 5.24 -5.52 -6.61
CA LYS A 13 4.39 -5.84 -7.75
C LYS A 13 3.36 -4.75 -8.00
N VAL A 14 2.79 -4.20 -6.93
CA VAL A 14 1.84 -3.08 -7.01
C VAL A 14 2.55 -1.84 -7.55
N ARG A 15 3.76 -1.57 -7.07
CA ARG A 15 4.54 -0.40 -7.48
C ARG A 15 4.79 -0.37 -8.98
N ILE A 16 5.06 -1.52 -9.58
CA ILE A 16 5.28 -1.59 -11.04
C ILE A 16 4.06 -1.05 -11.79
N SER A 17 2.86 -1.45 -11.38
CA SER A 17 1.62 -0.96 -11.98
C SER A 17 1.43 0.54 -11.73
N LEU A 18 1.71 1.01 -10.52
CA LEU A 18 1.57 2.42 -10.16
C LEU A 18 2.54 3.28 -10.95
N GLN A 19 3.77 2.83 -11.10
CA GLN A 19 4.79 3.58 -11.83
C GLN A 19 4.43 3.74 -13.30
N ALA A 20 3.77 2.73 -13.87
CA ALA A 20 3.29 2.81 -15.25
C ALA A 20 2.25 3.93 -15.43
N ASP A 21 1.52 4.25 -14.37
CA ASP A 21 0.51 5.32 -14.37
C ASP A 21 1.07 6.65 -13.86
N GLY A 22 2.36 6.72 -13.60
CA GLY A 22 3.01 7.95 -13.12
C GLY A 22 2.96 8.13 -11.62
N GLY A 23 2.57 7.10 -10.87
CA GLY A 23 2.53 7.13 -9.41
C GLY A 23 3.50 6.15 -8.78
N ASP A 24 3.47 6.05 -7.48
CA ASP A 24 4.25 5.09 -6.71
C ASP A 24 3.66 4.95 -5.31
N ALA A 25 4.16 3.97 -4.57
CA ALA A 25 3.79 3.77 -3.18
C ALA A 25 5.01 3.30 -2.40
N GLU A 26 5.14 3.80 -1.17
CA GLU A 26 6.25 3.47 -0.30
C GLU A 26 5.73 2.89 1.01
N LEU A 27 6.35 1.81 1.48
CA LEU A 27 6.02 1.25 2.79
C LEU A 27 6.61 2.14 3.87
N VAL A 28 5.74 2.67 4.73
CA VAL A 28 6.13 3.53 5.82
C VAL A 28 6.23 2.76 7.13
N GLU A 29 5.21 1.98 7.45
CA GLU A 29 5.15 1.29 8.73
C GLU A 29 4.21 0.08 8.64
N ILE A 30 4.52 -0.93 9.44
CA ILE A 30 3.62 -2.07 9.68
C ILE A 30 3.42 -2.14 11.18
N THR A 31 2.17 -2.02 11.64
CA THR A 31 1.89 -2.11 13.07
C THR A 31 1.80 -3.56 13.51
N ASP A 32 1.94 -3.77 14.81
CA ASP A 32 1.78 -5.10 15.40
C ASP A 32 0.38 -5.67 15.20
N GLU A 33 -0.60 -4.80 14.99
CA GLU A 33 -1.98 -5.20 14.77
C GLU A 33 -2.22 -5.70 13.34
N GLY A 34 -1.28 -5.50 12.45
CA GLY A 34 -1.41 -5.90 11.05
C GLY A 34 -1.89 -4.78 10.14
N VAL A 35 -1.77 -3.54 10.57
CA VAL A 35 -2.07 -2.37 9.74
C VAL A 35 -0.83 -1.98 8.96
N VAL A 36 -0.96 -1.90 7.64
CA VAL A 36 0.13 -1.50 6.75
C VAL A 36 -0.07 -0.04 6.37
N LYS A 37 0.92 0.79 6.65
CA LYS A 37 0.87 2.21 6.31
C LYS A 37 1.75 2.48 5.10
N LEU A 38 1.15 3.06 4.07
CA LEU A 38 1.82 3.36 2.80
C LEU A 38 1.76 4.85 2.52
N ARG A 39 2.79 5.36 1.87
CA ARG A 39 2.79 6.72 1.33
C ARG A 39 2.59 6.64 -0.17
N LEU A 40 1.54 7.26 -0.66
CA LEU A 40 1.28 7.34 -2.10
C LEU A 40 1.97 8.58 -2.66
N MET A 41 2.61 8.42 -3.82
CA MET A 41 3.43 9.47 -4.42
C MET A 41 3.07 9.67 -5.90
N GLY A 42 3.49 10.79 -6.47
CA GLY A 42 3.25 11.11 -7.87
C GLY A 42 1.78 11.34 -8.15
N ALA A 43 1.30 10.82 -9.27
CA ALA A 43 -0.10 10.99 -9.68
C ALA A 43 -1.07 10.42 -8.66
N CYS A 44 -0.65 9.43 -7.88
CA CYS A 44 -1.50 8.80 -6.86
C CYS A 44 -1.75 9.70 -5.65
N SER A 45 -0.91 10.70 -5.42
CA SER A 45 -1.01 11.57 -4.25
C SER A 45 -1.91 12.79 -4.49
N GLY A 46 -2.26 13.08 -5.73
CA GLY A 46 -2.98 14.30 -6.08
C GLY A 46 -4.48 14.21 -6.12
N CYS A 47 -5.05 13.02 -6.10
CA CYS A 47 -6.49 12.82 -6.25
C CYS A 47 -7.04 11.96 -5.11
N PRO A 48 -7.92 12.51 -4.24
CA PRO A 48 -8.47 11.74 -3.12
C PRO A 48 -9.20 10.47 -3.54
N MET A 49 -9.92 10.51 -4.62
CA MET A 49 -10.64 9.33 -5.12
C MET A 49 -9.68 8.26 -5.60
N SER A 50 -8.61 8.66 -6.29
CA SER A 50 -7.58 7.71 -6.74
C SER A 50 -6.88 7.07 -5.56
N GLN A 51 -6.61 7.85 -4.51
CA GLN A 51 -5.99 7.33 -3.30
C GLN A 51 -6.87 6.27 -2.64
N MET A 52 -8.18 6.49 -2.54
CA MET A 52 -9.09 5.52 -1.97
C MET A 52 -9.14 4.25 -2.80
N THR A 53 -9.24 4.36 -4.10
CA THR A 53 -9.29 3.22 -5.02
C THR A 53 -8.02 2.39 -4.92
N LEU A 54 -6.86 3.05 -4.94
CA LEU A 54 -5.57 2.38 -4.83
C LEU A 54 -5.39 1.73 -3.48
N LYS A 55 -5.75 2.43 -2.42
CA LYS A 55 -5.67 1.89 -1.07
C LYS A 55 -6.50 0.61 -0.95
N ASN A 56 -7.73 0.63 -1.44
CA ASN A 56 -8.61 -0.54 -1.38
C ASN A 56 -8.08 -1.70 -2.22
N GLY A 57 -7.53 -1.40 -3.39
CA GLY A 57 -6.93 -2.42 -4.25
C GLY A 57 -5.70 -3.05 -3.63
N ILE A 58 -4.83 -2.24 -3.06
CA ILE A 58 -3.63 -2.70 -2.38
C ILE A 58 -4.00 -3.53 -1.15
N GLU A 59 -4.97 -3.05 -0.37
CA GLU A 59 -5.45 -3.76 0.81
C GLU A 59 -5.98 -5.15 0.44
N ARG A 60 -6.80 -5.23 -0.60
CA ARG A 60 -7.35 -6.50 -1.07
C ARG A 60 -6.23 -7.45 -1.47
N MET A 61 -5.26 -6.96 -2.23
CA MET A 61 -4.14 -7.77 -2.70
C MET A 61 -3.30 -8.26 -1.52
N LEU A 62 -2.98 -7.38 -0.58
CA LEU A 62 -2.20 -7.76 0.59
C LEU A 62 -2.95 -8.77 1.46
N LYS A 63 -4.25 -8.58 1.66
CA LYS A 63 -5.05 -9.54 2.45
C LYS A 63 -5.11 -10.91 1.81
N GLN A 64 -5.17 -10.97 0.48
CA GLN A 64 -5.19 -12.24 -0.24
C GLN A 64 -3.87 -12.99 -0.14
N GLN A 65 -2.76 -12.26 -0.21
CA GLN A 65 -1.42 -12.85 -0.15
C GLN A 65 -0.95 -13.08 1.28
N ILE A 66 -1.35 -12.20 2.18
CA ILE A 66 -0.89 -12.20 3.57
C ILE A 66 -2.11 -12.04 4.47
N PRO A 67 -2.70 -13.17 4.94
CA PRO A 67 -3.93 -13.12 5.75
C PRO A 67 -3.79 -12.34 7.06
N GLU A 68 -2.57 -12.16 7.56
CA GLU A 68 -2.34 -11.40 8.78
C GLU A 68 -2.59 -9.90 8.63
N VAL A 69 -2.64 -9.41 7.40
CA VAL A 69 -2.92 -7.98 7.14
C VAL A 69 -4.38 -7.69 7.48
N VAL A 70 -4.58 -6.76 8.38
CA VAL A 70 -5.93 -6.34 8.82
C VAL A 70 -6.45 -5.22 7.93
N SER A 71 -5.62 -4.22 7.66
CA SER A 71 -6.01 -3.10 6.82
C SER A 71 -4.78 -2.39 6.25
N VAL A 72 -5.02 -1.53 5.27
CA VAL A 72 -4.00 -0.67 4.68
C VAL A 72 -4.46 0.77 4.83
N GLN A 73 -3.57 1.64 5.24
CA GLN A 73 -3.85 3.05 5.42
C GLN A 73 -2.82 3.89 4.66
N ALA A 74 -3.27 5.01 4.12
CA ALA A 74 -2.38 5.99 3.53
C ALA A 74 -1.74 6.80 4.64
N ALA A 75 -0.41 6.86 4.66
CA ALA A 75 0.32 7.65 5.64
C ALA A 75 0.11 9.14 5.34
N PRO A 76 0.05 9.99 6.39
CA PRO A 76 -0.06 11.43 6.15
C PRO A 76 1.16 11.96 5.40
N ARG A 77 0.89 12.93 4.55
CA ARG A 77 1.94 13.63 3.84
C ARG A 77 2.63 14.61 4.77
N LEU A 78 3.92 14.61 4.73
CA LEU A 78 4.70 15.59 5.47
C LEU A 78 5.10 16.75 4.56
#